data_6dbf448912581a79e4f82e14e0e18f4e
#
_entry.id   6dbf448912581a79e4f82e14e0e18f4e
#
_cell.length_a   1.000
_cell.length_b   1.000
_cell.length_c   1.000
_cell.angle_alpha   90.00
_cell.angle_beta   90.00
_cell.angle_gamma   90.00
#
_symmetry.space_group_name_H-M   'P 1'
#
loop_
_entity.id
_entity.type
_entity.pdbx_description
1 polymer ?
#
loop_
_entity_poly.entity_id
_entity_poly.type
_entity_poly.pdbx_seq_one_letter_code
_entity_poly.pdbx_strand_id
1 'polypeptide(L)'
;MYKRQVQVCSQKLLEGMGMEDKLEGRTELIAGINHMAWLLEIHDKDGNDLYPEIRRIAEEKNTSGEKHEDMVRYEYIRHLGYYCTESSEHNAEYNPFFIKSKYPDMIEEFNIPLDEYPRRCIKQIEGWEKEREDILKDGKIGHERSKEYASYIMEAVVTNTPYKIGGNVLNNGYIDNLPSDACVEVPCYIDGTGVHPVKVGKLPTQLAAMNSSNVSPQLL
;
A
#
# COMPACT_ATOMS: atom_id res chain seq x y z
N MET A 1 -12.10 -8.99 2.45
CA MET A 1 -11.94 -7.63 1.88
C MET A 1 -10.47 -7.45 1.53
N TYR A 2 -10.12 -7.48 0.26
CA TYR A 2 -8.73 -7.28 -0.17
C TYR A 2 -8.32 -5.84 0.14
N LYS A 3 -7.29 -5.65 0.94
CA LYS A 3 -6.72 -4.33 1.20
C LYS A 3 -5.94 -3.91 -0.06
N ARG A 4 -6.44 -2.93 -0.76
CA ARG A 4 -5.87 -2.37 -2.00
C ARG A 4 -4.81 -1.37 -1.64
N GLN A 5 -3.59 -1.81 -1.63
CA GLN A 5 -2.51 -1.12 -0.98
C GLN A 5 -2.17 0.20 -1.64
N VAL A 6 -1.91 0.19 -2.94
CA VAL A 6 -1.54 1.41 -3.67
C VAL A 6 -2.72 2.35 -3.86
N GLN A 7 -3.90 1.82 -4.23
CA GLN A 7 -5.11 2.62 -4.52
C GLN A 7 -5.63 3.44 -3.35
N VAL A 8 -5.39 2.98 -2.13
CA VAL A 8 -5.90 3.60 -0.90
C VAL A 8 -4.80 3.94 0.09
N CYS A 9 -3.54 3.82 -0.32
CA CYS A 9 -2.38 4.03 0.55
C CYS A 9 -2.42 5.40 1.22
N SER A 10 -2.41 6.47 0.42
CA SER A 10 -2.44 7.83 0.94
C SER A 10 -3.77 8.19 1.61
N GLN A 11 -4.90 7.65 1.11
CA GLN A 11 -6.20 7.86 1.75
C GLN A 11 -6.18 7.33 3.19
N LYS A 12 -5.75 6.07 3.38
CA LYS A 12 -5.68 5.47 4.72
C LYS A 12 -4.69 6.16 5.63
N LEU A 13 -3.55 6.58 5.08
CA LEU A 13 -2.58 7.36 5.84
C LEU A 13 -3.20 8.65 6.38
N LEU A 14 -3.80 9.44 5.49
CA LEU A 14 -4.40 10.72 5.87
C LEU A 14 -5.59 10.55 6.83
N GLU A 15 -6.47 9.57 6.58
CA GLU A 15 -7.56 9.22 7.50
C GLU A 15 -7.02 8.80 8.88
N GLY A 16 -6.01 7.93 8.91
CA GLY A 16 -5.37 7.49 10.14
C GLY A 16 -4.65 8.61 10.91
N MET A 17 -4.30 9.69 10.24
CA MET A 17 -3.64 10.86 10.82
C MET A 17 -4.59 12.01 11.17
N GLY A 18 -5.90 11.89 10.85
CA GLY A 18 -6.86 12.97 11.06
C GLY A 18 -6.68 14.14 10.08
N MET A 19 -6.23 13.84 8.86
CA MET A 19 -5.96 14.80 7.77
C MET A 19 -6.93 14.61 6.60
N GLU A 20 -8.19 14.26 6.87
CA GLU A 20 -9.20 13.99 5.84
C GLU A 20 -9.49 15.21 4.95
N ASP A 21 -9.27 16.40 5.45
CA ASP A 21 -9.37 17.66 4.70
C ASP A 21 -8.35 17.77 3.56
N LYS A 22 -7.30 16.95 3.56
CA LYS A 22 -6.25 16.89 2.55
C LYS A 22 -6.50 15.81 1.48
N LEU A 23 -7.63 15.11 1.53
CA LEU A 23 -7.92 14.02 0.59
C LEU A 23 -8.27 14.52 -0.81
N GLU A 24 -9.04 15.59 -0.89
CA GLU A 24 -9.52 16.13 -2.17
C GLU A 24 -8.40 16.86 -2.92
N GLY A 25 -8.23 16.51 -4.19
CA GLY A 25 -7.26 17.17 -5.09
C GLY A 25 -5.78 16.89 -4.78
N ARG A 26 -5.49 15.97 -3.84
CA ARG A 26 -4.11 15.57 -3.56
C ARG A 26 -3.44 14.92 -4.75
N THR A 27 -2.13 15.07 -4.82
CA THR A 27 -1.27 14.36 -5.77
C THR A 27 -0.26 13.50 -5.03
N GLU A 28 0.12 12.37 -5.65
CA GLU A 28 1.02 11.41 -5.00
C GLU A 28 1.90 10.69 -6.02
N LEU A 29 3.10 10.31 -5.58
CA LEU A 29 4.02 9.42 -6.27
C LEU A 29 4.30 8.20 -5.39
N ILE A 30 3.95 7.02 -5.90
CA ILE A 30 4.19 5.75 -5.20
C ILE A 30 5.02 4.85 -6.12
N ALA A 31 6.12 4.29 -5.60
CA ALA A 31 6.96 3.35 -6.33
C ALA A 31 7.79 2.45 -5.41
N GLY A 32 8.15 1.27 -5.91
CA GLY A 32 8.95 0.26 -5.22
C GLY A 32 8.70 -1.13 -5.78
N ILE A 33 8.39 -2.09 -4.92
CA ILE A 33 7.97 -3.43 -5.32
C ILE A 33 6.59 -3.74 -4.75
N ASN A 34 5.90 -4.73 -5.31
CA ASN A 34 4.60 -5.16 -4.81
C ASN A 34 4.67 -5.45 -3.30
N HIS A 35 3.68 -4.96 -2.54
CA HIS A 35 3.59 -4.99 -1.09
C HIS A 35 4.67 -4.19 -0.32
N MET A 36 5.66 -3.64 -0.99
CA MET A 36 6.66 -2.75 -0.42
C MET A 36 7.00 -1.60 -1.40
N ALA A 37 5.97 -0.94 -1.91
CA ALA A 37 6.12 0.35 -2.58
C ALA A 37 6.03 1.48 -1.54
N TRP A 38 6.63 2.61 -1.85
CA TRP A 38 6.79 3.73 -0.95
C TRP A 38 6.04 4.93 -1.48
N LEU A 39 5.29 5.60 -0.62
CA LEU A 39 4.73 6.91 -0.90
C LEU A 39 5.89 7.92 -0.88
N LEU A 40 6.43 8.24 -2.06
CA LEU A 40 7.63 9.08 -2.20
C LEU A 40 7.28 10.55 -2.09
N GLU A 41 6.14 10.95 -2.64
CA GLU A 41 5.64 12.32 -2.61
C GLU A 41 4.15 12.32 -2.33
N ILE A 42 3.71 13.31 -1.59
CA ILE A 42 2.29 13.59 -1.35
C ILE A 42 2.10 15.09 -1.14
N HIS A 43 1.26 15.69 -1.97
CA HIS A 43 0.96 17.12 -1.91
C HIS A 43 -0.55 17.34 -1.81
N ASP A 44 -0.97 18.39 -1.13
CA ASP A 44 -2.35 18.81 -1.11
C ASP A 44 -2.77 19.46 -2.46
N LYS A 45 -4.03 19.87 -2.57
CA LYS A 45 -4.59 20.50 -3.78
C LYS A 45 -3.89 21.81 -4.18
N ASP A 46 -3.21 22.45 -3.24
CA ASP A 46 -2.49 23.71 -3.44
C ASP A 46 -1.01 23.48 -3.73
N GLY A 47 -0.56 22.20 -3.78
CA GLY A 47 0.81 21.80 -4.07
C GLY A 47 1.74 21.82 -2.86
N ASN A 48 1.22 21.95 -1.64
CA ASN A 48 2.05 21.91 -0.43
C ASN A 48 2.44 20.46 -0.09
N ASP A 49 3.71 20.24 0.23
CA ASP A 49 4.21 18.95 0.71
C ASP A 49 3.59 18.61 2.08
N LEU A 50 2.96 17.44 2.17
CA LEU A 50 2.32 16.96 3.40
C LEU A 50 3.27 16.17 4.31
N TYR A 51 4.44 15.76 3.84
CA TYR A 51 5.37 14.95 4.64
C TYR A 51 5.85 15.60 5.94
N PRO A 52 6.10 16.92 6.02
CA PRO A 52 6.46 17.54 7.30
C PRO A 52 5.44 17.27 8.41
N GLU A 53 4.15 17.41 8.08
CA GLU A 53 3.05 17.17 9.03
C GLU A 53 2.85 15.67 9.31
N ILE A 54 2.91 14.83 8.27
CA ILE A 54 2.84 13.37 8.37
C ILE A 54 3.91 12.85 9.35
N ARG A 55 5.16 13.32 9.24
CA ARG A 55 6.25 12.91 10.13
C ARG A 55 6.00 13.33 11.57
N ARG A 56 5.52 14.54 11.77
CA ARG A 56 5.18 15.05 13.12
C ARG A 56 4.11 14.17 13.78
N ILE A 57 3.02 13.89 13.06
CA ILE A 57 1.92 13.07 13.58
C ILE A 57 2.34 11.62 13.80
N ALA A 58 3.15 11.04 12.91
CA ALA A 58 3.68 9.69 13.09
C ALA A 58 4.52 9.57 14.36
N GLU A 59 5.38 10.55 14.64
CA GLU A 59 6.15 10.62 15.88
C GLU A 59 5.24 10.70 17.10
N GLU A 60 4.28 11.62 17.10
CA GLU A 60 3.35 11.80 18.23
C GLU A 60 2.54 10.53 18.51
N LYS A 61 1.95 9.91 17.47
CA LYS A 61 1.13 8.71 17.62
C LYS A 61 1.94 7.51 18.13
N ASN A 62 3.12 7.25 17.58
CA ASN A 62 3.92 6.10 18.00
C ASN A 62 4.61 6.29 19.37
N THR A 63 4.72 7.53 19.88
CA THR A 63 5.26 7.82 21.21
C THR A 63 4.19 8.06 22.27
N SER A 64 2.91 8.15 21.90
CA SER A 64 1.80 8.40 22.84
C SER A 64 1.54 7.25 23.82
N GLY A 65 1.97 6.02 23.48
CA GLY A 65 1.63 4.79 24.19
C GLY A 65 0.28 4.18 23.78
N GLU A 66 -0.51 4.85 22.94
CA GLU A 66 -1.74 4.30 22.40
C GLU A 66 -1.46 3.33 21.24
N LYS A 67 -2.09 2.17 21.27
CA LYS A 67 -1.96 1.16 20.20
C LYS A 67 -2.86 1.47 19.03
N HIS A 68 -2.33 1.38 17.82
CA HIS A 68 -3.09 1.51 16.58
C HIS A 68 -2.62 0.51 15.52
N GLU A 69 -3.35 0.37 14.43
CA GLU A 69 -3.05 -0.65 13.39
C GLU A 69 -1.83 -0.32 12.53
N ASP A 70 -1.35 0.91 12.56
CA ASP A 70 -0.29 1.42 11.66
C ASP A 70 1.08 1.63 12.32
N MET A 71 1.30 1.09 13.50
CA MET A 71 2.52 1.33 14.29
C MET A 71 3.80 0.99 13.52
N VAL A 72 3.85 -0.15 12.81
CA VAL A 72 5.04 -0.56 12.03
C VAL A 72 5.33 0.42 10.89
N ARG A 73 4.30 0.84 10.14
CA ARG A 73 4.48 1.79 9.03
C ARG A 73 4.84 3.19 9.51
N TYR A 74 4.36 3.59 10.69
CA TYR A 74 4.76 4.87 11.29
C TYR A 74 6.21 4.82 11.79
N GLU A 75 6.72 3.65 12.24
CA GLU A 75 8.16 3.50 12.49
C GLU A 75 8.99 3.67 11.20
N TYR A 76 8.48 3.21 10.05
CA TYR A 76 9.15 3.48 8.78
C TYR A 76 9.17 4.98 8.45
N ILE A 77 8.10 5.73 8.70
CA ILE A 77 8.12 7.18 8.54
C ILE A 77 9.17 7.81 9.44
N ARG A 78 9.23 7.40 10.72
CA ARG A 78 10.16 7.93 11.72
C ARG A 78 11.63 7.67 11.37
N HIS A 79 11.95 6.47 10.93
CA HIS A 79 13.33 6.04 10.72
C HIS A 79 13.80 6.10 9.26
N LEU A 80 12.91 5.89 8.30
CA LEU A 80 13.23 5.90 6.87
C LEU A 80 12.71 7.14 6.14
N GLY A 81 11.79 7.89 6.78
CA GLY A 81 11.22 9.14 6.26
C GLY A 81 10.00 8.95 5.35
N TYR A 82 9.55 7.72 5.09
CA TYR A 82 8.52 7.42 4.10
C TYR A 82 7.52 6.37 4.57
N TYR A 83 6.30 6.46 4.07
CA TYR A 83 5.23 5.49 4.32
C TYR A 83 5.24 4.36 3.29
N CYS A 84 5.00 3.13 3.74
CA CYS A 84 4.96 1.95 2.91
C CYS A 84 3.52 1.54 2.57
N THR A 85 3.32 0.91 1.41
CA THR A 85 1.97 0.60 0.91
C THR A 85 1.28 -0.51 1.64
N GLU A 86 1.79 -1.59 2.00
CA GLU A 86 1.09 -2.72 2.63
C GLU A 86 0.76 -2.46 4.11
N SER A 87 0.00 -3.34 4.74
CA SER A 87 -0.34 -3.25 6.15
C SER A 87 0.90 -3.34 7.05
N SER A 88 0.80 -2.83 8.28
CA SER A 88 1.84 -2.98 9.29
C SER A 88 2.17 -4.45 9.57
N GLU A 89 1.16 -5.34 9.55
CA GLU A 89 1.31 -6.79 9.68
C GLU A 89 2.30 -7.35 8.65
N HIS A 90 2.03 -7.15 7.36
CA HIS A 90 2.90 -7.66 6.29
C HIS A 90 4.27 -6.98 6.26
N ASN A 91 4.34 -5.69 6.55
CA ASN A 91 5.63 -5.01 6.67
C ASN A 91 6.48 -5.55 7.84
N ALA A 92 5.86 -6.01 8.91
CA ALA A 92 6.56 -6.71 10.00
C ALA A 92 7.06 -8.10 9.59
N GLU A 93 6.32 -8.80 8.70
CA GLU A 93 6.66 -10.13 8.19
C GLU A 93 7.80 -10.09 7.14
N TYR A 94 7.78 -9.08 6.25
CA TYR A 94 8.75 -8.98 5.14
C TYR A 94 10.14 -8.52 5.58
N ASN A 95 10.28 -7.99 6.80
CA ASN A 95 11.52 -7.42 7.29
C ASN A 95 11.91 -7.95 8.67
N PRO A 96 13.19 -8.15 8.96
CA PRO A 96 13.66 -8.74 10.21
C PRO A 96 13.70 -7.75 11.39
N PHE A 97 12.91 -6.66 11.34
CA PHE A 97 13.03 -5.60 12.34
C PHE A 97 12.14 -5.81 13.56
N PHE A 98 10.96 -6.40 13.38
CA PHE A 98 9.89 -6.44 14.39
C PHE A 98 9.67 -7.83 14.99
N ILE A 99 9.58 -8.87 14.17
CA ILE A 99 9.31 -10.24 14.62
C ILE A 99 10.64 -10.95 14.87
N LYS A 100 11.07 -10.98 16.14
CA LYS A 100 12.36 -11.53 16.55
C LYS A 100 12.21 -12.43 17.76
N SER A 101 12.75 -13.65 17.69
CA SER A 101 12.74 -14.58 18.83
C SER A 101 13.46 -14.04 20.07
N LYS A 102 14.49 -13.19 19.88
CA LYS A 102 15.24 -12.57 20.97
C LYS A 102 14.45 -11.43 21.66
N TYR A 103 13.53 -10.82 20.97
CA TYR A 103 12.74 -9.67 21.43
C TYR A 103 11.24 -9.89 21.18
N PRO A 104 10.63 -10.89 21.82
CA PRO A 104 9.22 -11.26 21.56
C PRO A 104 8.24 -10.15 21.93
N ASP A 105 8.59 -9.30 22.91
CA ASP A 105 7.74 -8.21 23.38
C ASP A 105 7.46 -7.14 22.30
N MET A 106 8.31 -7.06 21.27
CA MET A 106 8.10 -6.16 20.13
C MET A 106 6.80 -6.44 19.37
N ILE A 107 6.31 -7.67 19.39
CA ILE A 107 5.06 -8.05 18.73
C ILE A 107 3.88 -7.32 19.40
N GLU A 108 3.87 -7.29 20.73
CA GLU A 108 2.87 -6.56 21.49
C GLU A 108 3.13 -5.05 21.44
N GLU A 109 4.39 -4.62 21.54
CA GLU A 109 4.79 -3.21 21.48
C GLU A 109 4.30 -2.53 20.20
N PHE A 110 4.44 -3.18 19.05
CA PHE A 110 4.01 -2.65 17.75
C PHE A 110 2.64 -3.14 17.29
N ASN A 111 1.86 -3.73 18.19
CA ASN A 111 0.51 -4.21 17.90
C ASN A 111 0.42 -5.08 16.63
N ILE A 112 1.36 -6.02 16.48
CA ILE A 112 1.46 -6.89 15.30
C ILE A 112 0.51 -8.06 15.47
N PRO A 113 -0.53 -8.20 14.63
CA PRO A 113 -1.44 -9.33 14.71
C PRO A 113 -0.78 -10.60 14.17
N LEU A 114 -0.60 -11.61 15.02
CA LEU A 114 -0.20 -12.95 14.60
C LEU A 114 -1.42 -13.78 14.19
N ASP A 115 -1.23 -14.72 13.27
CA ASP A 115 -2.27 -15.63 12.78
C ASP A 115 -3.51 -14.92 12.18
N GLU A 116 -3.32 -13.75 11.61
CA GLU A 116 -4.41 -12.96 11.03
C GLU A 116 -5.07 -13.69 9.84
N TYR A 117 -4.28 -14.36 9.00
CA TYR A 117 -4.82 -15.07 7.85
C TYR A 117 -5.76 -16.23 8.23
N PRO A 118 -5.40 -17.13 9.15
CA PRO A 118 -6.34 -18.14 9.68
C PRO A 118 -7.61 -17.53 10.25
N ARG A 119 -7.52 -16.44 11.02
CA ARG A 119 -8.70 -15.75 11.57
C ARG A 119 -9.59 -15.16 10.47
N ARG A 120 -9.01 -14.58 9.42
CA ARG A 120 -9.77 -14.10 8.25
C ARG A 120 -10.48 -15.23 7.53
N CYS A 121 -9.82 -16.39 7.34
CA CYS A 121 -10.42 -17.57 6.73
C CYS A 121 -11.63 -18.06 7.53
N ILE A 122 -11.51 -18.20 8.85
CA ILE A 122 -12.60 -18.59 9.73
C ILE A 122 -13.77 -17.61 9.61
N LYS A 123 -13.50 -16.31 9.76
CA LYS A 123 -14.53 -15.27 9.64
C LYS A 123 -15.23 -15.26 8.29
N GLN A 124 -14.49 -15.53 7.20
CA GLN A 124 -15.06 -15.60 5.86
C GLN A 124 -15.95 -16.83 5.68
N ILE A 125 -15.53 -18.00 6.22
CA ILE A 125 -16.34 -19.23 6.20
C ILE A 125 -17.64 -19.02 6.97
N GLU A 126 -17.56 -18.47 8.17
CA GLU A 126 -18.73 -18.18 9.01
C GLU A 126 -19.65 -17.13 8.35
N GLY A 127 -19.07 -16.09 7.75
CA GLY A 127 -19.82 -15.03 7.07
C GLY A 127 -20.51 -15.49 5.80
N TRP A 128 -19.95 -16.48 5.10
CA TRP A 128 -20.49 -16.98 3.84
C TRP A 128 -21.89 -17.59 3.94
N GLU A 129 -22.17 -18.33 5.00
CA GLU A 129 -23.50 -18.93 5.17
C GLU A 129 -24.59 -17.86 5.29
N LYS A 130 -24.29 -16.79 6.02
CA LYS A 130 -25.20 -15.64 6.15
C LYS A 130 -25.37 -14.90 4.80
N GLU A 131 -24.26 -14.63 4.13
CA GLU A 131 -24.30 -13.96 2.81
C GLU A 131 -25.08 -14.78 1.77
N ARG A 132 -24.89 -16.10 1.76
CA ARG A 132 -25.65 -17.04 0.93
C ARG A 132 -27.15 -16.98 1.24
N GLU A 133 -27.55 -16.97 2.51
CA GLU A 133 -28.95 -16.85 2.88
C GLU A 133 -29.56 -15.52 2.44
N ASP A 134 -28.83 -14.42 2.61
CA ASP A 134 -29.29 -13.09 2.21
C ASP A 134 -29.47 -12.99 0.69
N ILE A 135 -28.55 -13.53 -0.10
CA ILE A 135 -28.65 -13.62 -1.57
C ILE A 135 -29.90 -14.43 -1.99
N LEU A 136 -30.14 -15.56 -1.32
CA LEU A 136 -31.29 -16.43 -1.62
C LEU A 136 -32.63 -15.80 -1.26
N LYS A 137 -32.67 -14.97 -0.20
CA LYS A 137 -33.90 -14.27 0.23
C LYS A 137 -34.26 -13.12 -0.71
N ASP A 138 -33.29 -12.30 -1.05
CA ASP A 138 -33.57 -11.06 -1.78
C ASP A 138 -33.55 -11.23 -3.30
N GLY A 139 -32.89 -12.28 -3.81
CA GLY A 139 -32.76 -12.54 -5.24
C GLY A 139 -32.07 -11.41 -6.03
N LYS A 140 -31.52 -10.42 -5.31
CA LYS A 140 -30.86 -9.25 -5.87
C LYS A 140 -29.43 -9.20 -5.38
N ILE A 141 -28.50 -9.21 -6.31
CA ILE A 141 -27.10 -8.90 -6.04
C ILE A 141 -26.90 -7.43 -6.40
N GLY A 142 -26.55 -6.61 -5.42
CA GLY A 142 -26.19 -5.22 -5.66
C GLY A 142 -24.92 -5.15 -6.50
N HIS A 143 -24.95 -4.37 -7.58
CA HIS A 143 -23.80 -4.13 -8.44
C HIS A 143 -23.34 -2.67 -8.30
N GLU A 144 -22.51 -2.41 -7.30
CA GLU A 144 -21.82 -1.13 -7.20
C GLU A 144 -20.40 -1.26 -7.74
N ARG A 145 -19.98 -0.26 -8.52
CA ARG A 145 -18.61 -0.21 -9.01
C ARG A 145 -17.66 -0.03 -7.83
N SER A 146 -16.82 -1.01 -7.60
CA SER A 146 -15.85 -0.95 -6.53
C SER A 146 -14.67 -0.04 -6.92
N LYS A 147 -13.80 0.30 -5.94
CA LYS A 147 -12.54 1.01 -6.21
C LYS A 147 -11.45 0.12 -6.83
N GLU A 148 -11.76 -1.14 -7.22
CA GLU A 148 -10.80 -2.04 -7.87
C GLU A 148 -10.46 -1.57 -9.28
N TYR A 149 -9.20 -1.72 -9.67
CA TYR A 149 -8.71 -1.26 -10.97
C TYR A 149 -9.33 -1.98 -12.16
N ALA A 150 -9.75 -3.25 -12.02
CA ALA A 150 -10.15 -4.07 -13.16
C ALA A 150 -11.17 -3.41 -14.08
N SER A 151 -12.27 -2.90 -13.51
CA SER A 151 -13.32 -2.24 -14.32
C SER A 151 -12.87 -0.93 -14.95
N TYR A 152 -11.98 -0.19 -14.28
CA TYR A 152 -11.43 1.07 -14.81
C TYR A 152 -10.39 0.81 -15.90
N ILE A 153 -9.58 -0.25 -15.76
CA ILE A 153 -8.64 -0.70 -16.80
C ILE A 153 -9.42 -1.11 -18.05
N MET A 154 -10.47 -1.93 -17.90
CA MET A 154 -11.32 -2.34 -19.02
C MET A 154 -11.94 -1.13 -19.73
N GLU A 155 -12.49 -0.19 -18.98
CA GLU A 155 -13.03 1.05 -19.53
C GLU A 155 -11.96 1.88 -20.25
N ALA A 156 -10.79 2.07 -19.66
CA ALA A 156 -9.69 2.83 -20.26
C ALA A 156 -9.26 2.23 -21.62
N VAL A 157 -9.15 0.91 -21.69
CA VAL A 157 -8.78 0.21 -22.93
C VAL A 157 -9.86 0.36 -23.99
N VAL A 158 -11.14 0.19 -23.63
CA VAL A 158 -12.26 0.24 -24.60
C VAL A 158 -12.55 1.67 -25.09
N THR A 159 -12.48 2.65 -24.17
CA THR A 159 -12.81 4.05 -24.49
C THR A 159 -11.61 4.85 -24.97
N ASN A 160 -10.41 4.30 -24.88
CA ASN A 160 -9.14 5.01 -25.09
C ASN A 160 -9.00 6.27 -24.20
N THR A 161 -9.57 6.24 -23.00
CA THR A 161 -9.45 7.31 -22.01
C THR A 161 -8.42 6.91 -20.97
N PRO A 162 -7.28 7.61 -20.87
CA PRO A 162 -6.20 7.22 -19.96
C PRO A 162 -6.63 7.13 -18.49
N TYR A 163 -6.26 6.03 -17.84
CA TYR A 163 -6.51 5.82 -16.41
C TYR A 163 -5.18 5.46 -15.70
N LYS A 164 -4.88 6.12 -14.57
CA LYS A 164 -3.65 5.91 -13.79
C LYS A 164 -3.86 4.83 -12.75
N ILE A 165 -2.93 3.88 -12.68
CA ILE A 165 -2.84 2.84 -11.64
C ILE A 165 -1.44 2.74 -11.07
N GLY A 166 -1.27 2.05 -9.93
CA GLY A 166 0.00 1.42 -9.56
C GLY A 166 0.08 0.06 -10.25
N GLY A 167 1.06 -0.12 -11.12
CA GLY A 167 1.20 -1.33 -11.93
C GLY A 167 2.49 -2.08 -11.63
N ASN A 168 2.39 -3.42 -11.60
CA ASN A 168 3.55 -4.30 -11.47
C ASN A 168 4.08 -4.62 -12.87
N VAL A 169 5.31 -4.21 -13.15
CA VAL A 169 5.97 -4.36 -14.45
C VAL A 169 7.43 -4.77 -14.29
N LEU A 170 8.02 -5.34 -15.33
CA LEU A 170 9.46 -5.54 -15.37
C LEU A 170 10.16 -4.17 -15.31
N ASN A 171 11.18 -4.03 -14.46
CA ASN A 171 11.77 -2.73 -14.17
C ASN A 171 12.28 -2.00 -15.43
N ASN A 172 13.06 -2.66 -16.27
CA ASN A 172 13.58 -2.06 -17.51
C ASN A 172 14.11 -0.62 -17.34
N GLY A 173 14.56 -0.24 -16.14
CA GLY A 173 15.09 1.10 -15.84
C GLY A 173 14.02 2.12 -15.41
N TYR A 174 12.83 1.73 -15.04
CA TYR A 174 11.83 2.64 -14.44
C TYR A 174 12.26 3.10 -13.05
N ILE A 175 12.92 2.20 -12.29
CA ILE A 175 13.59 2.53 -11.02
C ILE A 175 15.09 2.28 -11.23
N ASP A 176 15.89 3.35 -11.24
CA ASP A 176 17.29 3.32 -11.67
C ASP A 176 18.21 2.51 -10.75
N ASN A 177 17.88 2.36 -9.48
CA ASN A 177 18.68 1.69 -8.46
C ASN A 177 18.10 0.37 -7.95
N LEU A 178 17.24 -0.26 -8.76
CA LEU A 178 16.83 -1.66 -8.62
C LEU A 178 17.24 -2.45 -9.87
N PRO A 179 17.43 -3.78 -9.79
CA PRO A 179 17.77 -4.63 -10.93
C PRO A 179 16.76 -4.48 -12.08
N SER A 180 17.25 -4.48 -13.32
CA SER A 180 16.41 -4.29 -14.52
C SER A 180 15.40 -5.40 -14.77
N ASP A 181 15.68 -6.59 -14.27
CA ASP A 181 14.88 -7.81 -14.36
C ASP A 181 13.99 -8.05 -13.14
N ALA A 182 14.04 -7.15 -12.14
CA ALA A 182 13.10 -7.19 -11.03
C ALA A 182 11.68 -6.79 -11.46
N CYS A 183 10.66 -7.37 -10.80
CA CYS A 183 9.30 -6.87 -10.89
C CYS A 183 9.13 -5.68 -9.94
N VAL A 184 8.80 -4.51 -10.48
CA VAL A 184 8.63 -3.27 -9.72
C VAL A 184 7.20 -2.75 -9.82
N GLU A 185 6.77 -2.03 -8.80
CA GLU A 185 5.51 -1.30 -8.78
C GLU A 185 5.79 0.18 -9.05
N VAL A 186 5.22 0.69 -10.14
CA VAL A 186 5.38 2.09 -10.58
C VAL A 186 4.04 2.64 -11.08
N PRO A 187 3.86 3.96 -11.14
CA PRO A 187 2.70 4.53 -11.81
C PRO A 187 2.66 4.08 -13.27
N CYS A 188 1.47 3.63 -13.70
CA CYS A 188 1.21 3.26 -15.09
C CYS A 188 -0.03 4.00 -15.58
N TYR A 189 0.00 4.50 -16.80
CA TYR A 189 -1.20 4.92 -17.52
C TYR A 189 -1.66 3.81 -18.45
N ILE A 190 -2.95 3.58 -18.49
CA ILE A 190 -3.56 2.55 -19.33
C ILE A 190 -4.59 3.22 -20.24
N ASP A 191 -4.53 2.89 -21.52
CA ASP A 191 -5.47 3.35 -22.54
C ASP A 191 -5.67 2.28 -23.63
N GLY A 192 -6.27 2.63 -24.75
CA GLY A 192 -6.50 1.73 -25.91
C GLY A 192 -5.23 1.24 -26.59
N THR A 193 -4.06 1.83 -26.30
CA THR A 193 -2.77 1.42 -26.85
C THR A 193 -1.95 0.54 -25.91
N GLY A 194 -2.42 0.35 -24.67
CA GLY A 194 -1.82 -0.56 -23.71
C GLY A 194 -1.44 0.05 -22.39
N VAL A 195 -0.40 -0.50 -21.76
CA VAL A 195 0.13 -0.10 -20.45
C VAL A 195 1.40 0.73 -20.64
N HIS A 196 1.43 1.93 -20.07
CA HIS A 196 2.50 2.90 -20.18
C HIS A 196 3.12 3.18 -18.81
N PRO A 197 4.16 2.43 -18.39
CA PRO A 197 4.83 2.67 -17.13
C PRO A 197 5.58 4.00 -17.12
N VAL A 198 5.58 4.66 -15.96
CA VAL A 198 6.26 5.96 -15.79
C VAL A 198 7.61 5.73 -15.13
N LYS A 199 8.65 6.36 -15.68
CA LYS A 199 9.98 6.36 -15.06
C LYS A 199 9.95 7.21 -13.79
N VAL A 200 10.36 6.59 -12.68
CA VAL A 200 10.42 7.21 -11.36
C VAL A 200 11.83 7.76 -11.06
N GLY A 201 12.85 7.11 -11.61
CA GLY A 201 14.24 7.42 -11.29
C GLY A 201 14.77 6.66 -10.10
N LYS A 202 15.56 7.29 -9.24
CA LYS A 202 16.16 6.62 -8.07
C LYS A 202 15.25 6.70 -6.86
N LEU A 203 15.00 5.56 -6.22
CA LEU A 203 14.47 5.55 -4.85
C LEU A 203 15.53 6.12 -3.88
N PRO A 204 15.12 6.72 -2.75
CA PRO A 204 16.01 6.95 -1.61
C PRO A 204 16.79 5.68 -1.26
N THR A 205 18.07 5.82 -0.96
CA THR A 205 19.00 4.66 -0.83
C THR A 205 18.53 3.64 0.21
N GLN A 206 17.99 4.11 1.35
CA GLN A 206 17.47 3.24 2.42
C GLN A 206 16.26 2.43 1.95
N LEU A 207 15.40 3.01 1.10
CA LEU A 207 14.22 2.33 0.56
C LEU A 207 14.61 1.31 -0.51
N ALA A 208 15.57 1.67 -1.38
CA ALA A 208 16.11 0.74 -2.36
C ALA A 208 16.80 -0.47 -1.68
N ALA A 209 17.53 -0.25 -0.59
CA ALA A 209 18.13 -1.33 0.19
C ALA A 209 17.07 -2.29 0.76
N MET A 210 15.97 -1.75 1.31
CA MET A 210 14.86 -2.56 1.80
C MET A 210 14.19 -3.35 0.67
N ASN A 211 13.91 -2.72 -0.45
CA ASN A 211 13.35 -3.41 -1.61
C ASN A 211 14.30 -4.50 -2.13
N SER A 212 15.61 -4.25 -2.20
CA SER A 212 16.61 -5.20 -2.71
C SER A 212 16.64 -6.49 -1.90
N SER A 213 16.42 -6.46 -0.59
CA SER A 213 16.35 -7.67 0.25
C SER A 213 15.21 -8.60 -0.14
N ASN A 214 14.10 -8.04 -0.68
CA ASN A 214 12.94 -8.79 -1.15
C ASN A 214 12.96 -9.06 -2.66
N VAL A 215 13.75 -8.30 -3.43
CA VAL A 215 13.97 -8.55 -4.86
C VAL A 215 14.84 -9.79 -5.07
N SER A 216 15.86 -9.99 -4.23
CA SER A 216 16.77 -11.14 -4.36
C SER A 216 16.05 -12.50 -4.46
N PRO A 217 15.04 -12.81 -3.63
CA PRO A 217 14.23 -14.03 -3.81
C PRO A 217 13.38 -14.07 -5.08
N GLN A 218 13.03 -12.91 -5.67
CA GLN A 218 12.30 -12.89 -6.94
C GLN A 218 13.14 -13.34 -8.14
N LEU A 219 14.47 -13.17 -8.05
CA LEU A 219 15.42 -13.44 -9.13
C LEU A 219 16.07 -14.81 -9.03
N LEU A 220 15.74 -15.59 -8.01
CA LEU A 220 16.19 -16.99 -7.82
C LEU A 220 15.29 -17.98 -8.57
#